data_c65fbb135b899f9c004c8e5792b1ab68
#
_entry.id   c65fbb135b899f9c004c8e5792b1ab68
#
_cell.length_a   1.000
_cell.length_b   1.000
_cell.length_c   1.000
_cell.angle_alpha   90.00
_cell.angle_beta   90.00
_cell.angle_gamma   90.00
#
_symmetry.space_group_name_H-M   'P 1'
#
loop_
_entity.id
_entity.type
_entity.pdbx_description
1 polymer ?
#
loop_
_entity_poly.entity_id
_entity_poly.type
_entity_poly.pdbx_seq_one_letter_code
_entity_poly.pdbx_strand_id
1 'polypeptide(L)'
;AVKDRLLLWPEGVIPFQLNKTTLDRKTRKVVRAAMRHWMRKTCVKFRKKKRGDVNFLHFIGDAGCWSYVGMQGGEQKLSLGSGCELFGTVVHEIGHAVGFWHEQARYDRNKYIRILRGNILPGAEENFDKMTLKTINTLGVAYDYNSIMHYGPNYFSVNGKPTI
;
A
#
# COMPACT_ATOMS: atom_id res chain seq x y z
N ALA A 1 -3.72 6.11 8.16
CA ALA A 1 -4.32 4.76 8.17
C ALA A 1 -5.82 4.83 7.94
N VAL A 2 -6.46 3.70 7.63
CA VAL A 2 -7.93 3.59 7.57
C VAL A 2 -8.56 4.01 8.90
N LYS A 3 -9.71 4.65 8.84
CA LYS A 3 -10.46 5.07 10.03
C LYS A 3 -11.48 4.03 10.45
N ASP A 4 -12.09 3.34 9.48
CA ASP A 4 -13.05 2.29 9.73
C ASP A 4 -12.35 1.06 10.33
N ARG A 5 -12.79 0.66 11.51
CA ARG A 5 -12.23 -0.48 12.24
C ARG A 5 -12.54 -1.82 11.56
N LEU A 6 -13.59 -1.88 10.74
CA LEU A 6 -13.92 -3.08 9.97
C LEU A 6 -12.89 -3.40 8.89
N LEU A 7 -12.11 -2.39 8.47
CA LEU A 7 -10.99 -2.55 7.52
C LEU A 7 -9.67 -2.96 8.21
N LEU A 8 -9.67 -3.18 9.51
CA LEU A 8 -8.48 -3.66 10.22
C LEU A 8 -8.49 -5.19 10.28
N TRP A 9 -7.32 -5.79 10.08
CA TRP A 9 -7.14 -7.22 10.26
C TRP A 9 -7.30 -7.58 11.74
N PRO A 10 -8.16 -8.55 12.08
CA PRO A 10 -8.37 -8.95 13.46
C PRO A 10 -7.04 -9.29 14.16
N GLU A 11 -6.85 -8.72 15.34
CA GLU A 11 -5.62 -8.88 16.16
C GLU A 11 -4.32 -8.54 15.41
N GLY A 12 -4.39 -7.83 14.28
CA GLY A 12 -3.26 -7.55 13.41
C GLY A 12 -2.70 -8.78 12.70
N VAL A 13 -3.45 -9.87 12.65
CA VAL A 13 -3.01 -11.14 12.01
C VAL A 13 -3.54 -11.23 10.59
N ILE A 14 -2.63 -11.34 9.63
CA ILE A 14 -2.94 -11.43 8.20
C ILE A 14 -2.62 -12.84 7.69
N PRO A 15 -3.63 -13.68 7.45
CA PRO A 15 -3.44 -14.92 6.72
C PRO A 15 -3.03 -14.62 5.29
N PHE A 16 -2.05 -15.33 4.73
CA PHE A 16 -1.60 -15.07 3.37
C PHE A 16 -1.38 -16.33 2.54
N GLN A 17 -1.50 -16.17 1.24
CA GLN A 17 -1.19 -17.16 0.22
C GLN A 17 -0.30 -16.52 -0.85
N LEU A 18 0.69 -17.27 -1.36
CA LEU A 18 1.52 -16.87 -2.50
C LEU A 18 1.12 -17.70 -3.71
N ASN A 19 0.72 -17.05 -4.79
CA ASN A 19 0.49 -17.75 -6.05
C ASN A 19 1.84 -18.19 -6.65
N LYS A 20 2.01 -19.49 -6.75
CA LYS A 20 3.28 -20.06 -7.25
C LYS A 20 3.37 -20.08 -8.79
N THR A 21 2.23 -19.96 -9.45
CA THR A 21 2.14 -19.96 -10.92
C THR A 21 2.47 -18.60 -11.48
N THR A 22 1.96 -17.52 -10.85
CA THR A 22 2.12 -16.16 -11.35
C THR A 22 3.30 -15.40 -10.72
N LEU A 23 3.78 -15.83 -9.53
CA LEU A 23 4.94 -15.23 -8.87
C LEU A 23 6.16 -16.15 -8.98
N ASP A 24 7.25 -15.64 -9.51
CA ASP A 24 8.51 -16.34 -9.58
C ASP A 24 9.15 -16.56 -8.18
N ARG A 25 10.23 -17.34 -8.14
CA ARG A 25 10.94 -17.66 -6.88
C ARG A 25 11.57 -16.41 -6.24
N LYS A 26 12.09 -15.49 -7.04
CA LYS A 26 12.75 -14.26 -6.59
C LYS A 26 11.74 -13.35 -5.92
N THR A 27 10.63 -13.06 -6.59
CA THR A 27 9.53 -12.22 -6.07
C THR A 27 8.97 -12.79 -4.76
N ARG A 28 8.70 -14.11 -4.70
CA ARG A 28 8.24 -14.74 -3.45
C ARG A 28 9.26 -14.64 -2.30
N LYS A 29 10.56 -14.54 -2.59
CA LYS A 29 11.60 -14.28 -1.59
C LYS A 29 11.51 -12.86 -1.04
N VAL A 30 11.31 -11.89 -1.93
CA VAL A 30 11.15 -10.47 -1.56
C VAL A 30 9.88 -10.28 -0.73
N VAL A 31 8.74 -10.88 -1.12
CA VAL A 31 7.50 -10.84 -0.34
C VAL A 31 7.72 -11.33 1.10
N ARG A 32 8.40 -12.46 1.27
CA ARG A 32 8.70 -12.97 2.63
C ARG A 32 9.62 -12.05 3.41
N ALA A 33 10.57 -11.38 2.75
CA ALA A 33 11.44 -10.40 3.39
C ALA A 33 10.65 -9.16 3.84
N ALA A 34 9.77 -8.66 2.99
CA ALA A 34 8.89 -7.51 3.31
C ALA A 34 7.93 -7.84 4.45
N MET A 35 7.27 -8.99 4.45
CA MET A 35 6.44 -9.44 5.57
C MET A 35 7.24 -9.51 6.89
N ARG A 36 8.47 -10.06 6.86
CA ARG A 36 9.34 -10.09 8.04
C ARG A 36 9.73 -8.68 8.51
N HIS A 37 9.92 -7.74 7.58
CA HIS A 37 10.19 -6.35 7.92
C HIS A 37 9.02 -5.73 8.69
N TRP A 38 7.79 -5.88 8.21
CA TRP A 38 6.58 -5.44 8.89
C TRP A 38 6.43 -6.07 10.28
N MET A 39 6.61 -7.39 10.39
CA MET A 39 6.54 -8.10 11.68
C MET A 39 7.58 -7.65 12.71
N ARG A 40 8.78 -7.22 12.26
CA ARG A 40 9.83 -6.73 13.16
C ARG A 40 9.62 -5.30 13.62
N LYS A 41 8.89 -4.49 12.84
CA LYS A 41 8.73 -3.05 13.08
C LYS A 41 7.36 -2.69 13.65
N THR A 42 6.41 -3.61 13.64
CA THR A 42 5.01 -3.37 14.03
C THR A 42 4.43 -4.58 14.77
N CYS A 43 3.20 -4.42 15.28
CA CYS A 43 2.43 -5.52 15.87
C CYS A 43 1.78 -6.46 14.82
N VAL A 44 1.86 -6.12 13.51
CA VAL A 44 1.27 -6.93 12.45
C VAL A 44 1.98 -8.27 12.34
N LYS A 45 1.21 -9.33 12.17
CA LYS A 45 1.70 -10.71 12.00
C LYS A 45 1.19 -11.30 10.70
N PHE A 46 2.06 -11.99 9.99
CA PHE A 46 1.72 -12.76 8.80
C PHE A 46 1.83 -14.25 9.09
N ARG A 47 0.79 -15.00 8.73
CA ARG A 47 0.81 -16.47 8.78
C ARG A 47 0.27 -17.09 7.50
N LYS A 48 0.71 -18.29 7.16
CA LYS A 48 0.16 -19.01 6.01
C LYS A 48 -1.35 -19.22 6.22
N LYS A 49 -2.11 -19.04 5.12
CA LYS A 49 -3.53 -19.36 5.06
C LYS A 49 -3.77 -20.82 5.45
N LYS A 50 -4.76 -21.06 6.30
CA LYS A 50 -5.28 -22.39 6.68
C LYS A 50 -6.63 -22.64 6.03
N ARG A 51 -7.07 -23.90 6.02
CA ARG A 51 -8.45 -24.26 5.67
C ARG A 51 -9.38 -23.58 6.69
N GLY A 52 -10.39 -22.85 6.20
CA GLY A 52 -11.32 -22.10 7.07
C GLY A 52 -10.96 -20.62 7.23
N ASP A 53 -9.78 -20.14 6.83
CA ASP A 53 -9.53 -18.70 6.76
C ASP A 53 -10.36 -18.10 5.62
N VAL A 54 -11.40 -17.35 5.96
CA VAL A 54 -12.25 -16.67 5.00
C VAL A 54 -11.51 -15.43 4.45
N ASN A 55 -10.97 -14.60 5.33
CA ASN A 55 -10.26 -13.37 4.97
C ASN A 55 -8.75 -13.65 4.87
N PHE A 56 -8.18 -13.40 3.71
CA PHE A 56 -6.74 -13.59 3.51
C PHE A 56 -6.18 -12.76 2.35
N LEU A 57 -4.91 -12.42 2.46
CA LEU A 57 -4.17 -11.71 1.42
C LEU A 57 -3.56 -12.72 0.43
N HIS A 58 -3.91 -12.58 -0.85
CA HIS A 58 -3.40 -13.43 -1.92
C HIS A 58 -2.43 -12.63 -2.79
N PHE A 59 -1.14 -12.90 -2.65
CA PHE A 59 -0.10 -12.31 -3.50
C PHE A 59 -0.12 -12.99 -4.87
N ILE A 60 -0.28 -12.19 -5.91
CA ILE A 60 -0.35 -12.62 -7.32
C ILE A 60 0.63 -11.80 -8.17
N GLY A 61 0.97 -12.31 -9.36
CA GLY A 61 1.68 -11.56 -10.42
C GLY A 61 0.68 -11.24 -11.53
N ASP A 62 -0.05 -10.14 -11.39
CA ASP A 62 -0.91 -9.57 -12.43
C ASP A 62 -0.32 -8.24 -12.90
N ALA A 63 -0.94 -7.56 -13.86
CA ALA A 63 -0.45 -6.29 -14.38
C ALA A 63 -0.34 -5.23 -13.27
N GLY A 64 0.84 -4.62 -13.15
CA GLY A 64 1.11 -3.54 -12.19
C GLY A 64 1.36 -3.98 -10.74
N CYS A 65 1.69 -2.98 -9.92
CA CYS A 65 1.85 -3.12 -8.47
C CYS A 65 0.64 -2.45 -7.83
N TRP A 66 -0.17 -3.20 -7.12
CA TRP A 66 -1.36 -2.63 -6.47
C TRP A 66 -1.88 -3.50 -5.32
N SER A 67 -2.56 -2.88 -4.40
CA SER A 67 -3.28 -3.50 -3.30
C SER A 67 -4.53 -2.71 -2.93
N TYR A 68 -5.52 -3.37 -2.38
CA TYR A 68 -6.60 -2.70 -1.65
C TYR A 68 -6.09 -2.19 -0.30
N VAL A 69 -6.75 -1.17 0.25
CA VAL A 69 -6.36 -0.54 1.51
C VAL A 69 -7.16 -1.11 2.68
N GLY A 70 -6.47 -1.78 3.59
CA GLY A 70 -7.10 -2.49 4.71
C GLY A 70 -7.71 -3.82 4.29
N MET A 71 -8.41 -4.48 5.21
CA MET A 71 -9.09 -5.77 4.99
C MET A 71 -10.43 -5.53 4.27
N GLN A 72 -10.60 -6.13 3.09
CA GLN A 72 -11.83 -5.98 2.29
C GLN A 72 -12.82 -7.14 2.45
N GLY A 73 -12.43 -8.17 3.18
CA GLY A 73 -13.19 -9.41 3.30
C GLY A 73 -12.90 -10.41 2.18
N GLY A 74 -13.02 -11.69 2.49
CA GLY A 74 -12.75 -12.76 1.54
C GLY A 74 -11.30 -12.87 1.09
N GLU A 75 -11.10 -13.39 -0.11
CA GLU A 75 -9.82 -13.38 -0.81
C GLU A 75 -9.50 -11.98 -1.32
N GLN A 76 -8.43 -11.40 -0.82
CA GLN A 76 -7.95 -10.06 -1.22
C GLN A 76 -6.65 -10.17 -1.98
N LYS A 77 -6.66 -9.77 -3.25
CA LYS A 77 -5.48 -9.79 -4.11
C LYS A 77 -4.55 -8.62 -3.82
N LEU A 78 -3.25 -8.90 -3.88
CA LEU A 78 -2.16 -7.94 -3.95
C LEU A 78 -1.30 -8.32 -5.13
N SER A 79 -1.22 -7.43 -6.13
CA SER A 79 -0.47 -7.69 -7.35
C SER A 79 0.95 -7.20 -7.28
N LEU A 80 1.85 -8.05 -7.75
CA LEU A 80 3.27 -7.77 -7.95
C LEU A 80 3.65 -8.24 -9.36
N GLY A 81 3.25 -7.47 -10.36
CA GLY A 81 3.57 -7.72 -11.75
C GLY A 81 5.06 -7.50 -12.06
N SER A 82 5.42 -7.60 -13.32
CA SER A 82 6.79 -7.36 -13.77
C SER A 82 7.26 -5.96 -13.37
N GLY A 83 8.46 -5.87 -12.76
CA GLY A 83 9.03 -4.63 -12.23
C GLY A 83 8.62 -4.30 -10.79
N CYS A 84 7.68 -5.06 -10.19
CA CYS A 84 7.23 -4.83 -8.81
C CYS A 84 8.04 -5.62 -7.75
N GLU A 85 9.04 -6.37 -8.15
CA GLU A 85 9.85 -7.23 -7.29
C GLU A 85 10.90 -6.48 -6.44
N LEU A 86 10.83 -5.16 -6.40
CA LEU A 86 11.69 -4.34 -5.54
C LEU A 86 11.18 -4.38 -4.09
N PHE A 87 12.11 -4.51 -3.14
CA PHE A 87 11.77 -4.61 -1.72
C PHE A 87 10.88 -3.47 -1.23
N GLY A 88 11.22 -2.21 -1.58
CA GLY A 88 10.44 -1.02 -1.21
C GLY A 88 9.01 -1.07 -1.78
N THR A 89 8.85 -1.48 -3.05
CA THR A 89 7.54 -1.63 -3.69
C THR A 89 6.68 -2.65 -2.95
N VAL A 90 7.25 -3.81 -2.61
CA VAL A 90 6.51 -4.86 -1.87
C VAL A 90 6.14 -4.40 -0.46
N VAL A 91 7.03 -3.66 0.23
CA VAL A 91 6.74 -3.06 1.55
C VAL A 91 5.60 -2.05 1.44
N HIS A 92 5.57 -1.24 0.37
CA HIS A 92 4.52 -0.27 0.07
C HIS A 92 3.16 -0.95 -0.14
N GLU A 93 3.08 -1.94 -1.02
CA GLU A 93 1.81 -2.65 -1.30
C GLU A 93 1.29 -3.39 -0.07
N ILE A 94 2.17 -3.98 0.74
CA ILE A 94 1.79 -4.53 2.04
C ILE A 94 1.28 -3.41 2.96
N GLY A 95 1.85 -2.20 2.91
CA GLY A 95 1.37 -1.04 3.65
C GLY A 95 -0.09 -0.72 3.36
N HIS A 96 -0.49 -0.74 2.08
CA HIS A 96 -1.90 -0.63 1.70
C HIS A 96 -2.73 -1.75 2.32
N ALA A 97 -2.33 -2.99 2.16
CA ALA A 97 -3.07 -4.13 2.73
C ALA A 97 -3.23 -4.06 4.25
N VAL A 98 -2.25 -3.51 4.96
CA VAL A 98 -2.30 -3.26 6.42
C VAL A 98 -3.29 -2.14 6.79
N GLY A 99 -3.58 -1.21 5.85
CA GLY A 99 -4.55 -0.13 6.06
C GLY A 99 -3.97 1.27 5.91
N PHE A 100 -2.81 1.44 5.29
CA PHE A 100 -2.23 2.76 5.04
C PHE A 100 -2.64 3.29 3.67
N TRP A 101 -3.15 4.51 3.64
CA TRP A 101 -3.30 5.33 2.45
C TRP A 101 -1.96 5.99 2.09
N HIS A 102 -1.87 6.57 0.89
CA HIS A 102 -0.71 7.38 0.55
C HIS A 102 -0.58 8.58 1.48
N GLU A 103 0.65 8.93 1.83
CA GLU A 103 0.90 10.03 2.77
C GLU A 103 0.51 11.38 2.16
N GLN A 104 0.77 11.61 0.84
CA GLN A 104 0.35 12.83 0.14
C GLN A 104 -1.17 12.98 -0.01
N ALA A 105 -1.96 11.93 0.28
CA ALA A 105 -3.41 11.98 0.28
C ALA A 105 -4.01 12.39 1.63
N ARG A 106 -3.20 12.67 2.64
CA ARG A 106 -3.66 13.13 3.95
C ARG A 106 -4.49 14.41 3.81
N TYR A 107 -5.55 14.53 4.62
CA TYR A 107 -6.44 15.69 4.61
C TYR A 107 -5.70 17.00 4.93
N ASP A 108 -4.63 16.95 5.73
CA ASP A 108 -3.82 18.09 6.16
C ASP A 108 -2.57 18.34 5.29
N ARG A 109 -2.36 17.56 4.23
CA ARG A 109 -1.17 17.61 3.36
C ARG A 109 -0.80 19.00 2.84
N ASN A 110 -1.79 19.87 2.60
CA ASN A 110 -1.56 21.22 2.06
C ASN A 110 -0.76 22.14 3.01
N LYS A 111 -0.59 21.74 4.28
CA LYS A 111 0.29 22.41 5.23
C LYS A 111 1.77 22.03 5.01
N TYR A 112 2.05 20.96 4.25
CA TYR A 112 3.37 20.33 4.12
C TYR A 112 3.85 20.28 2.69
N ILE A 113 2.96 20.07 1.72
CA ILE A 113 3.26 19.92 0.31
C ILE A 113 2.33 20.75 -0.55
N ARG A 114 2.80 21.08 -1.76
CA ARG A 114 2.00 21.70 -2.82
C ARG A 114 1.91 20.76 -4.01
N ILE A 115 0.71 20.53 -4.52
CA ILE A 115 0.49 19.78 -5.75
C ILE A 115 0.58 20.73 -6.95
N LEU A 116 1.49 20.45 -7.87
CA LEU A 116 1.73 21.22 -9.09
C LEU A 116 0.91 20.61 -10.23
N ARG A 117 -0.40 20.85 -10.21
CA ARG A 117 -1.38 20.19 -11.09
C ARG A 117 -1.05 20.34 -12.59
N GLY A 118 -0.45 21.45 -13.02
CA GLY A 118 -0.04 21.67 -14.41
C GLY A 118 1.05 20.71 -14.91
N ASN A 119 1.71 19.99 -14.02
CA ASN A 119 2.72 18.98 -14.37
C ASN A 119 2.19 17.54 -14.32
N ILE A 120 0.93 17.34 -13.89
CA ILE A 120 0.34 15.99 -13.78
C ILE A 120 -0.08 15.51 -15.16
N LEU A 121 0.19 14.25 -15.44
CA LEU A 121 -0.26 13.57 -16.65
C LEU A 121 -1.79 13.61 -16.71
N PRO A 122 -2.39 14.05 -17.84
CA PRO A 122 -3.84 14.06 -18.02
C PRO A 122 -4.45 12.69 -17.73
N GLY A 123 -5.50 12.66 -16.90
CA GLY A 123 -6.17 11.44 -16.43
C GLY A 123 -5.57 10.85 -15.14
N ALA A 124 -4.47 11.40 -14.61
CA ALA A 124 -3.86 10.93 -13.36
C ALA A 124 -4.16 11.86 -12.16
N GLU A 125 -4.99 12.89 -12.33
CA GLU A 125 -5.27 13.92 -11.32
C GLU A 125 -5.87 13.35 -10.04
N GLU A 126 -6.72 12.33 -10.15
CA GLU A 126 -7.37 11.67 -9.01
C GLU A 126 -6.37 11.03 -8.04
N ASN A 127 -5.19 10.61 -8.52
CA ASN A 127 -4.13 10.07 -7.65
C ASN A 127 -3.58 11.11 -6.67
N PHE A 128 -3.89 12.37 -6.88
CA PHE A 128 -3.49 13.48 -6.02
C PHE A 128 -4.65 14.04 -5.20
N ASP A 129 -5.79 13.37 -5.14
CA ASP A 129 -6.92 13.82 -4.34
C ASP A 129 -6.67 13.60 -2.84
N LYS A 130 -7.21 14.51 -2.04
CA LYS A 130 -7.13 14.39 -0.58
C LYS A 130 -8.20 13.45 -0.06
N MET A 131 -7.82 12.57 0.83
CA MET A 131 -8.76 11.83 1.65
C MET A 131 -9.44 12.76 2.67
N THR A 132 -10.58 12.34 3.17
CA THR A 132 -11.35 13.09 4.17
C THR A 132 -11.09 12.54 5.58
N LEU A 133 -11.44 13.35 6.60
CA LEU A 133 -11.45 12.92 8.00
C LEU A 133 -12.42 11.75 8.27
N LYS A 134 -13.34 11.47 7.35
CA LYS A 134 -14.23 10.29 7.44
C LYS A 134 -13.52 9.01 7.03
N THR A 135 -12.56 9.12 6.10
CA THR A 135 -11.86 7.99 5.47
C THR A 135 -10.56 7.62 6.19
N ILE A 136 -9.79 8.64 6.63
CA ILE A 136 -8.48 8.41 7.21
C ILE A 136 -8.36 8.90 8.66
N ASN A 137 -7.46 8.22 9.39
CA ASN A 137 -6.99 8.63 10.69
C ASN A 137 -5.46 8.80 10.63
N THR A 138 -4.96 9.99 11.01
CA THR A 138 -3.52 10.26 11.08
C THR A 138 -2.87 9.70 12.34
N LEU A 139 -3.66 9.17 13.27
CA LEU A 139 -3.23 8.63 14.57
C LEU A 139 -2.44 9.65 15.42
N GLY A 140 -2.64 10.96 15.15
CA GLY A 140 -1.90 12.03 15.82
C GLY A 140 -0.43 12.15 15.39
N VAL A 141 0.01 11.38 14.39
CA VAL A 141 1.39 11.38 13.91
C VAL A 141 1.63 12.53 12.93
N ALA A 142 2.77 13.20 13.05
CA ALA A 142 3.19 14.25 12.14
C ALA A 142 3.28 13.74 10.69
N TYR A 143 3.25 14.69 9.72
CA TYR A 143 3.44 14.37 8.31
C TYR A 143 4.86 13.85 8.06
N ASP A 144 4.98 12.72 7.36
CA ASP A 144 6.26 12.07 7.12
C ASP A 144 6.64 12.10 5.64
N TYR A 145 7.53 13.03 5.26
CA TYR A 145 8.07 13.15 3.90
C TYR A 145 8.86 11.91 3.44
N ASN A 146 9.38 11.12 4.39
CA ASN A 146 10.17 9.93 4.13
C ASN A 146 9.36 8.63 4.18
N SER A 147 8.04 8.74 4.38
CA SER A 147 7.17 7.57 4.40
C SER A 147 7.29 6.78 3.10
N ILE A 148 7.40 5.45 3.20
CA ILE A 148 7.32 4.56 2.03
C ILE A 148 5.97 4.71 1.30
N MET A 149 4.96 5.29 1.95
CA MET A 149 3.64 5.56 1.37
C MET A 149 3.55 6.95 0.72
N HIS A 150 4.63 7.74 0.68
CA HIS A 150 4.68 9.05 0.03
C HIS A 150 5.15 8.92 -1.42
N TYR A 151 4.46 9.58 -2.37
CA TYR A 151 4.94 9.66 -3.74
C TYR A 151 6.27 10.40 -3.83
N GLY A 152 7.11 9.98 -4.76
CA GLY A 152 8.25 10.77 -5.18
C GLY A 152 7.82 12.06 -5.89
N PRO A 153 8.70 13.06 -5.95
CA PRO A 153 8.34 14.39 -6.45
C PRO A 153 7.83 14.40 -7.90
N ASN A 154 8.24 13.44 -8.72
CA ASN A 154 7.94 13.41 -10.15
C ASN A 154 6.93 12.30 -10.55
N TYR A 155 6.24 11.71 -9.57
CA TYR A 155 5.23 10.69 -9.88
C TYR A 155 4.12 11.27 -10.76
N PHE A 156 3.71 10.52 -11.79
CA PHE A 156 2.72 10.95 -12.79
C PHE A 156 3.03 12.28 -13.49
N SER A 157 4.28 12.64 -13.64
CA SER A 157 4.67 13.85 -14.35
C SER A 157 4.56 13.67 -15.87
N VAL A 158 3.92 14.62 -16.56
CA VAL A 158 3.81 14.65 -18.03
C VAL A 158 5.07 15.23 -18.71
N ASN A 159 5.84 16.04 -17.97
CA ASN A 159 6.95 16.83 -18.52
C ASN A 159 8.28 16.65 -17.78
N GLY A 160 8.35 15.66 -16.87
CA GLY A 160 9.52 15.38 -16.04
C GLY A 160 9.75 16.37 -14.89
N LYS A 161 8.94 17.42 -14.76
CA LYS A 161 9.01 18.38 -13.65
C LYS A 161 8.25 17.84 -12.43
N PRO A 162 8.53 18.34 -11.22
CA PRO A 162 7.81 17.92 -10.02
C PRO A 162 6.30 18.08 -10.12
N THR A 163 5.57 17.12 -9.57
CA THR A 163 4.13 17.11 -9.35
C THR A 163 3.79 17.39 -7.88
N ILE A 164 4.80 17.17 -7.00
CA ILE A 164 4.74 17.49 -5.57
C ILE A 164 5.96 18.34 -5.22
#